data_9b49e6e6e29ba5bf2bd731f36acbf961
#
_entry.id   9b49e6e6e29ba5bf2bd731f36acbf961
#
_cell.length_a   1.000
_cell.length_b   1.000
_cell.length_c   1.000
_cell.angle_alpha   90.00
_cell.angle_beta   90.00
_cell.angle_gamma   90.00
#
_symmetry.space_group_name_H-M   'P 1'
#
loop_
_entity.id
_entity.type
_entity.pdbx_description
1 polymer ?
#
loop_
_entity_poly.entity_id
_entity_poly.type
_entity_poly.pdbx_seq_one_letter_code
_entity_poly.pdbx_strand_id
1 'polypeptide(L)'
;GFPMSLPRPPRWLLGVAALVAVALAVLAFRSMQGRAVDLAAATTTRLKQSVVVSGRVLAPAKVEIGATITGRIVSVEVDDGDRVAAGQVVVRLESEELAAALAQAQSTERAAESRIRQWRSVSAPNAREQLAQAEANARLAESEHARQSALFAQGFIGQARLDEARRALAVAQSQLAAARSTADANRDDGAERQLLEDQLATARGARAAAAAKLAQTRIVAPAAGVVLDRTAEPGDIAQPGRTVMTLALDG
;
A
#
# COMPACT_ATOMS: atom_id res chain seq x y z
N GLY A 1 -60.44 -134.18 -4.16
CA GLY A 1 -60.20 -133.03 -3.33
C GLY A 1 -59.39 -133.33 -2.12
N PHE A 2 -58.30 -132.71 -1.96
CA PHE A 2 -57.55 -132.73 -0.68
C PHE A 2 -57.53 -131.37 -0.04
N PRO A 3 -57.84 -131.22 1.20
CA PRO A 3 -57.66 -129.90 1.89
C PRO A 3 -56.21 -129.75 2.37
N MET A 4 -55.55 -128.73 1.94
CA MET A 4 -54.21 -128.34 2.38
C MET A 4 -54.39 -127.45 3.63
N SER A 5 -54.10 -128.07 4.77
CA SER A 5 -54.06 -127.34 6.05
C SER A 5 -52.73 -126.56 6.13
N LEU A 6 -52.74 -125.27 6.16
CA LEU A 6 -51.60 -124.44 6.42
C LEU A 6 -51.21 -124.55 7.93
N PRO A 7 -49.93 -124.73 8.19
CA PRO A 7 -49.47 -124.78 9.60
C PRO A 7 -49.60 -123.41 10.27
N ARG A 8 -50.12 -123.38 11.45
CA ARG A 8 -50.18 -122.18 12.28
C ARG A 8 -48.75 -121.71 12.67
N PRO A 9 -48.38 -120.43 12.33
CA PRO A 9 -47.05 -119.99 12.72
C PRO A 9 -46.83 -120.03 14.23
N PRO A 10 -45.62 -120.37 14.68
CA PRO A 10 -45.33 -120.43 16.10
C PRO A 10 -45.42 -119.01 16.74
N ARG A 11 -45.99 -118.90 17.89
CA ARG A 11 -46.30 -117.65 18.64
C ARG A 11 -45.10 -116.66 18.72
N TRP A 12 -43.91 -117.18 18.66
CA TRP A 12 -42.70 -116.29 18.69
C TRP A 12 -42.49 -115.47 17.44
N LEU A 13 -42.96 -115.96 16.30
CA LEU A 13 -42.92 -115.24 15.01
C LEU A 13 -43.85 -114.00 15.01
N LEU A 14 -45.00 -114.10 15.72
CA LEU A 14 -45.91 -112.97 15.92
C LEU A 14 -45.29 -111.92 16.82
N GLY A 15 -44.49 -112.30 17.81
CA GLY A 15 -43.75 -111.39 18.68
C GLY A 15 -42.66 -110.65 17.95
N VAL A 16 -41.95 -111.36 17.05
CA VAL A 16 -40.91 -110.76 16.22
C VAL A 16 -41.51 -109.78 15.18
N ALA A 17 -42.63 -110.14 14.54
CA ALA A 17 -43.32 -109.29 13.61
C ALA A 17 -43.86 -108.00 14.28
N ALA A 18 -44.37 -108.11 15.51
CA ALA A 18 -44.80 -106.94 16.29
C ALA A 18 -43.64 -106.06 16.67
N LEU A 19 -42.49 -106.67 17.03
CA LEU A 19 -41.27 -105.85 17.35
C LEU A 19 -40.72 -105.12 16.14
N VAL A 20 -40.72 -105.81 14.99
CA VAL A 20 -40.31 -105.16 13.71
C VAL A 20 -41.26 -104.01 13.30
N ALA A 21 -42.58 -104.25 13.46
CA ALA A 21 -43.58 -103.26 13.18
C ALA A 21 -43.43 -102.00 14.09
N VAL A 22 -43.16 -102.22 15.38
CA VAL A 22 -42.89 -101.09 16.30
C VAL A 22 -41.59 -100.41 15.94
N ALA A 23 -40.53 -101.14 15.59
CA ALA A 23 -39.27 -100.52 15.16
C ALA A 23 -39.41 -99.70 13.91
N LEU A 24 -40.19 -100.20 12.93
CA LEU A 24 -40.46 -99.41 11.69
C LEU A 24 -41.36 -98.24 11.97
N ALA A 25 -42.34 -98.34 12.88
CA ALA A 25 -43.16 -97.20 13.28
C ALA A 25 -42.33 -96.12 14.00
N VAL A 26 -41.37 -96.49 14.86
CA VAL A 26 -40.46 -95.54 15.53
C VAL A 26 -39.50 -94.91 14.56
N LEU A 27 -39.01 -95.70 13.54
CA LEU A 27 -38.16 -95.12 12.52
C LEU A 27 -38.93 -94.14 11.64
N ALA A 28 -40.14 -94.47 11.23
CA ALA A 28 -41.02 -93.60 10.47
C ALA A 28 -41.39 -92.33 11.21
N PHE A 29 -41.65 -92.47 12.53
CA PHE A 29 -41.94 -91.32 13.37
C PHE A 29 -40.70 -90.38 13.52
N ARG A 30 -39.54 -90.99 13.66
CA ARG A 30 -38.29 -90.19 13.72
C ARG A 30 -37.94 -89.52 12.42
N SER A 31 -38.30 -90.14 11.25
CA SER A 31 -38.08 -89.52 9.95
C SER A 31 -39.07 -88.37 9.64
N MET A 32 -40.22 -88.35 10.30
CA MET A 32 -41.21 -87.29 10.24
C MET A 32 -40.91 -86.11 11.14
N GLN A 33 -39.97 -86.24 12.10
CA GLN A 33 -39.49 -85.12 12.91
C GLN A 33 -38.55 -84.27 12.00
N GLY A 34 -39.12 -83.24 11.43
CA GLY A 34 -38.34 -82.25 10.64
C GLY A 34 -37.16 -81.67 11.40
N ARG A 35 -36.04 -81.48 10.81
CA ARG A 35 -34.89 -80.79 11.38
C ARG A 35 -35.34 -79.43 11.84
N ALA A 36 -35.13 -79.08 13.10
CA ALA A 36 -35.28 -77.73 13.61
C ALA A 36 -34.24 -76.82 12.87
N VAL A 37 -34.72 -75.88 12.10
CA VAL A 37 -33.90 -74.86 11.51
C VAL A 37 -34.07 -73.61 12.36
N ASP A 38 -32.95 -73.08 12.77
CA ASP A 38 -32.95 -71.77 13.43
C ASP A 38 -33.38 -70.68 12.44
N LEU A 39 -34.54 -70.14 12.67
CA LEU A 39 -35.07 -69.02 11.90
C LEU A 39 -34.63 -67.73 12.58
N ALA A 40 -33.74 -67.00 11.94
CA ALA A 40 -33.44 -65.62 12.31
C ALA A 40 -34.57 -64.70 11.81
N ALA A 41 -35.22 -64.01 12.72
CA ALA A 41 -36.20 -62.98 12.36
C ALA A 41 -35.54 -61.85 11.71
N ALA A 42 -35.93 -61.50 10.46
CA ALA A 42 -35.46 -60.28 9.78
C ALA A 42 -36.05 -59.07 10.49
N THR A 43 -35.19 -58.30 11.16
CA THR A 43 -35.57 -57.04 11.76
C THR A 43 -35.21 -55.90 10.83
N THR A 44 -36.16 -55.04 10.50
CA THR A 44 -35.93 -53.80 9.76
C THR A 44 -35.33 -52.76 10.69
N THR A 45 -34.03 -52.54 10.61
CA THR A 45 -33.34 -51.49 11.37
C THR A 45 -33.08 -50.33 10.42
N ARG A 46 -33.37 -49.09 10.86
CA ARG A 46 -32.99 -47.92 10.13
C ARG A 46 -31.47 -47.81 10.12
N LEU A 47 -30.84 -48.05 9.01
CA LEU A 47 -29.41 -47.82 8.79
C LEU A 47 -29.17 -46.32 8.69
N LYS A 48 -28.52 -45.72 9.65
CA LYS A 48 -27.99 -44.35 9.53
C LYS A 48 -26.61 -44.45 8.90
N GLN A 49 -26.53 -44.14 7.60
CA GLN A 49 -25.25 -43.99 6.94
C GLN A 49 -24.80 -42.54 7.14
N SER A 50 -23.76 -42.32 7.93
CA SER A 50 -23.11 -41.00 8.05
C SER A 50 -21.90 -40.98 7.13
N VAL A 51 -21.87 -40.00 6.24
CA VAL A 51 -20.70 -39.70 5.42
C VAL A 51 -19.99 -38.53 6.08
N VAL A 52 -18.77 -38.74 6.56
CA VAL A 52 -17.90 -37.69 7.07
C VAL A 52 -17.10 -37.13 5.87
N VAL A 53 -17.35 -35.88 5.53
CA VAL A 53 -16.61 -35.18 4.47
C VAL A 53 -15.77 -34.12 5.16
N SER A 54 -14.47 -34.14 4.95
CA SER A 54 -13.57 -33.03 5.32
C SER A 54 -13.35 -32.16 4.12
N GLY A 55 -13.58 -30.85 4.28
CA GLY A 55 -13.34 -29.84 3.28
C GLY A 55 -12.51 -28.70 3.87
N ARG A 56 -11.72 -28.02 3.04
CA ARG A 56 -11.02 -26.79 3.42
C ARG A 56 -11.81 -25.60 2.85
N VAL A 57 -12.19 -24.67 3.69
CA VAL A 57 -12.73 -23.38 3.25
C VAL A 57 -11.56 -22.52 2.81
N LEU A 58 -11.56 -22.13 1.54
CA LEU A 58 -10.56 -21.23 0.97
C LEU A 58 -11.21 -19.86 0.80
N ALA A 59 -10.51 -18.80 1.22
CA ALA A 59 -10.92 -17.44 0.91
C ALA A 59 -10.87 -17.22 -0.62
N PRO A 60 -11.89 -16.57 -1.24
CA PRO A 60 -11.97 -16.39 -2.68
C PRO A 60 -10.84 -15.53 -3.25
N ALA A 61 -10.35 -14.57 -2.47
CA ALA A 61 -9.20 -13.74 -2.82
C ALA A 61 -8.31 -13.53 -1.61
N LYS A 62 -7.00 -13.67 -1.80
CA LYS A 62 -5.98 -13.38 -0.80
C LYS A 62 -5.07 -12.29 -1.31
N VAL A 63 -4.69 -11.37 -0.43
CA VAL A 63 -3.70 -10.34 -0.69
C VAL A 63 -2.58 -10.45 0.33
N GLU A 64 -1.36 -10.57 -0.16
CA GLU A 64 -0.17 -10.53 0.67
C GLU A 64 0.29 -9.08 0.83
N ILE A 65 0.44 -8.66 2.07
CA ILE A 65 0.94 -7.34 2.43
C ILE A 65 2.41 -7.49 2.79
N GLY A 66 3.25 -6.70 2.14
CA GLY A 66 4.70 -6.65 2.39
C GLY A 66 5.17 -5.22 2.62
N ALA A 67 6.39 -5.09 3.14
CA ALA A 67 7.06 -3.81 3.25
C ALA A 67 7.61 -3.38 1.88
N THR A 68 7.60 -2.08 1.61
CA THR A 68 8.24 -1.48 0.41
C THR A 68 9.65 -0.96 0.70
N ILE A 69 9.99 -0.79 1.98
CA ILE A 69 11.30 -0.36 2.46
C ILE A 69 11.79 -1.33 3.55
N THR A 70 13.10 -1.35 3.77
CA THR A 70 13.69 -2.05 4.90
C THR A 70 13.57 -1.19 6.16
N GLY A 71 13.11 -1.79 7.26
CA GLY A 71 13.02 -1.12 8.55
C GLY A 71 12.65 -2.08 9.67
N ARG A 72 12.98 -1.71 10.92
CA ARG A 72 12.57 -2.45 12.10
C ARG A 72 11.08 -2.25 12.37
N ILE A 73 10.36 -3.32 12.68
CA ILE A 73 8.95 -3.27 13.09
C ILE A 73 8.88 -2.78 14.54
N VAL A 74 8.21 -1.66 14.74
CA VAL A 74 7.97 -1.07 16.08
C VAL A 74 6.71 -1.67 16.70
N SER A 75 5.64 -1.74 15.92
CA SER A 75 4.36 -2.29 16.38
C SER A 75 3.60 -2.96 15.24
N VAL A 76 2.82 -3.96 15.60
CA VAL A 76 1.78 -4.57 14.76
C VAL A 76 0.46 -4.25 15.43
N GLU A 77 -0.45 -3.61 14.68
CA GLU A 77 -1.68 -2.99 15.22
C GLU A 77 -2.89 -3.95 15.14
N VAL A 78 -2.71 -5.14 14.57
CA VAL A 78 -3.77 -6.12 14.31
C VAL A 78 -3.28 -7.54 14.56
N ASP A 79 -4.18 -8.43 14.95
CA ASP A 79 -3.91 -9.86 15.20
C ASP A 79 -4.64 -10.75 14.17
N ASP A 80 -4.29 -12.05 14.20
CA ASP A 80 -4.94 -13.05 13.35
C ASP A 80 -6.44 -13.12 13.64
N GLY A 81 -7.24 -13.08 12.60
CA GLY A 81 -8.70 -13.04 12.69
C GLY A 81 -9.33 -11.65 12.78
N ASP A 82 -8.52 -10.60 12.95
CA ASP A 82 -9.04 -9.23 13.01
C ASP A 82 -9.56 -8.74 11.67
N ARG A 83 -10.62 -7.92 11.72
CA ARG A 83 -11.16 -7.25 10.54
C ARG A 83 -10.52 -5.88 10.37
N VAL A 84 -10.02 -5.63 9.17
CA VAL A 84 -9.35 -4.38 8.81
C VAL A 84 -10.11 -3.64 7.70
N ALA A 85 -10.10 -2.32 7.76
CA ALA A 85 -10.61 -1.47 6.69
C ALA A 85 -9.51 -1.11 5.69
N ALA A 86 -9.90 -0.76 4.46
CA ALA A 86 -8.97 -0.23 3.47
C ALA A 86 -8.27 1.04 4.00
N GLY A 87 -6.94 1.12 3.87
CA GLY A 87 -6.12 2.22 4.37
C GLY A 87 -5.82 2.19 5.87
N GLN A 88 -6.33 1.20 6.61
CA GLN A 88 -6.00 1.03 8.03
C GLN A 88 -4.51 0.64 8.18
N VAL A 89 -3.81 1.28 9.11
CA VAL A 89 -2.42 0.94 9.44
C VAL A 89 -2.41 -0.41 10.14
N VAL A 90 -1.64 -1.35 9.62
CA VAL A 90 -1.50 -2.70 10.18
C VAL A 90 -0.14 -2.93 10.83
N VAL A 91 0.92 -2.29 10.30
CA VAL A 91 2.26 -2.36 10.87
C VAL A 91 2.94 -0.99 10.82
N ARG A 92 3.71 -0.67 11.84
CA ARG A 92 4.56 0.53 11.92
C ARG A 92 6.02 0.13 11.94
N LEU A 93 6.79 0.70 11.04
CA LEU A 93 8.24 0.60 11.03
C LEU A 93 8.85 1.78 11.80
N GLU A 94 10.10 1.62 12.21
CA GLU A 94 10.91 2.69 12.77
C GLU A 94 11.00 3.86 11.78
N SER A 95 10.70 5.07 12.24
CA SER A 95 10.48 6.22 11.38
C SER A 95 11.28 7.47 11.79
N GLU A 96 12.12 7.38 12.82
CA GLU A 96 12.80 8.53 13.41
C GLU A 96 13.72 9.24 12.40
N GLU A 97 14.56 8.48 11.70
CA GLU A 97 15.46 9.02 10.67
C GLU A 97 14.68 9.68 9.53
N LEU A 98 13.63 9.02 9.03
CA LEU A 98 12.81 9.53 7.94
C LEU A 98 11.97 10.75 8.37
N ALA A 99 11.54 10.78 9.63
CA ALA A 99 10.87 11.96 10.20
C ALA A 99 11.82 13.14 10.32
N ALA A 100 13.07 12.92 10.73
CA ALA A 100 14.11 13.94 10.77
C ALA A 100 14.45 14.45 9.35
N ALA A 101 14.54 13.57 8.37
CA ALA A 101 14.75 13.94 6.97
C ALA A 101 13.59 14.79 6.42
N LEU A 102 12.35 14.47 6.75
CA LEU A 102 11.19 15.29 6.40
C LEU A 102 11.25 16.68 7.06
N ALA A 103 11.59 16.76 8.35
CA ALA A 103 11.73 18.02 9.07
C ALA A 103 12.83 18.91 8.46
N GLN A 104 13.95 18.32 8.03
CA GLN A 104 15.01 19.03 7.32
C GLN A 104 14.53 19.56 5.97
N ALA A 105 13.84 18.75 5.17
CA ALA A 105 13.30 19.17 3.88
C ALA A 105 12.25 20.29 4.03
N GLN A 106 11.40 20.22 5.06
CA GLN A 106 10.45 21.30 5.39
C GLN A 106 11.15 22.59 5.79
N SER A 107 12.28 22.51 6.49
CA SER A 107 13.07 23.69 6.85
C SER A 107 13.70 24.34 5.61
N THR A 108 14.17 23.53 4.65
CA THR A 108 14.70 24.00 3.37
C THR A 108 13.60 24.68 2.53
N GLU A 109 12.39 24.12 2.47
CA GLU A 109 11.26 24.75 1.79
C GLU A 109 10.92 26.10 2.41
N ARG A 110 10.80 26.18 3.74
CA ARG A 110 10.55 27.45 4.47
C ARG A 110 11.64 28.49 4.20
N ALA A 111 12.90 28.08 4.09
CA ALA A 111 14.00 28.97 3.75
C ALA A 111 13.86 29.53 2.33
N ALA A 112 13.49 28.69 1.35
CA ALA A 112 13.24 29.14 -0.03
C ALA A 112 12.05 30.11 -0.11
N GLU A 113 10.96 29.83 0.60
CA GLU A 113 9.81 30.76 0.70
C GLU A 113 10.21 32.11 1.31
N SER A 114 11.08 32.08 2.33
CA SER A 114 11.55 33.31 2.97
C SER A 114 12.39 34.15 2.02
N ARG A 115 13.19 33.52 1.13
CA ARG A 115 13.95 34.23 0.10
C ARG A 115 13.02 34.93 -0.90
N ILE A 116 11.93 34.30 -1.33
CA ILE A 116 10.93 34.95 -2.19
C ILE A 116 10.26 36.13 -1.48
N ARG A 117 9.92 36.00 -0.20
CA ARG A 117 9.38 37.12 0.57
C ARG A 117 10.36 38.26 0.69
N GLN A 118 11.64 37.97 0.97
CA GLN A 118 12.71 38.97 1.03
C GLN A 118 12.89 39.69 -0.33
N TRP A 119 12.91 38.93 -1.42
CA TRP A 119 12.99 39.52 -2.77
C TRP A 119 11.82 40.46 -3.00
N ARG A 120 10.58 40.05 -2.70
CA ARG A 120 9.37 40.86 -2.92
C ARG A 120 9.34 42.14 -2.06
N SER A 121 9.78 42.05 -0.80
CA SER A 121 9.70 43.17 0.14
C SER A 121 10.91 44.07 0.15
N VAL A 122 12.07 43.64 -0.35
CA VAL A 122 13.31 44.38 -0.26
C VAL A 122 14.01 44.52 -1.62
N SER A 123 14.36 43.39 -2.29
CA SER A 123 15.22 43.45 -3.48
C SER A 123 14.54 44.11 -4.66
N ALA A 124 13.31 43.73 -4.97
CA ALA A 124 12.58 44.29 -6.12
C ALA A 124 12.23 45.78 -5.93
N PRO A 125 11.72 46.27 -4.78
CA PRO A 125 11.54 47.68 -4.52
C PRO A 125 12.84 48.50 -4.60
N ASN A 126 13.92 48.02 -3.95
CA ASN A 126 15.20 48.71 -3.98
C ASN A 126 15.76 48.86 -5.40
N ALA A 127 15.64 47.84 -6.25
CA ALA A 127 16.06 47.89 -7.64
C ALA A 127 15.26 48.92 -8.42
N ARG A 128 13.96 49.09 -8.18
CA ARG A 128 13.11 50.12 -8.80
C ARG A 128 13.50 51.52 -8.35
N GLU A 129 13.77 51.75 -7.07
CA GLU A 129 14.20 53.03 -6.53
C GLU A 129 15.57 53.43 -7.08
N GLN A 130 16.52 52.48 -7.17
CA GLN A 130 17.83 52.73 -7.79
C GLN A 130 17.70 53.11 -9.26
N LEU A 131 16.80 52.46 -10.03
CA LEU A 131 16.51 52.85 -11.41
C LEU A 131 15.95 54.28 -11.49
N ALA A 132 14.95 54.60 -10.65
CA ALA A 132 14.36 55.95 -10.64
C ALA A 132 15.41 57.04 -10.32
N GLN A 133 16.31 56.79 -9.38
CA GLN A 133 17.41 57.69 -9.06
C GLN A 133 18.39 57.84 -10.22
N ALA A 134 18.78 56.72 -10.86
CA ALA A 134 19.69 56.76 -12.03
C ALA A 134 19.07 57.49 -13.22
N GLU A 135 17.74 57.33 -13.45
CA GLU A 135 17.00 58.08 -14.49
C GLU A 135 16.98 59.57 -14.21
N ALA A 136 16.78 59.97 -12.95
CA ALA A 136 16.80 61.39 -12.56
C ALA A 136 18.19 62.00 -12.79
N ASN A 137 19.24 61.29 -12.39
CA ASN A 137 20.62 61.72 -12.57
C ASN A 137 20.99 61.84 -14.07
N ALA A 138 20.58 60.87 -14.90
CA ALA A 138 20.82 60.90 -16.34
C ALA A 138 20.10 62.08 -17.01
N ARG A 139 18.83 62.35 -16.66
CA ARG A 139 18.08 63.51 -17.14
C ARG A 139 18.74 64.85 -16.76
N LEU A 140 19.26 64.97 -15.52
CA LEU A 140 20.00 66.16 -15.07
C LEU A 140 21.26 66.32 -15.86
N ALA A 141 22.09 65.31 -16.05
CA ALA A 141 23.32 65.34 -16.81
C ALA A 141 23.06 65.66 -18.29
N GLU A 142 22.00 65.15 -18.87
CA GLU A 142 21.56 65.43 -20.26
C GLU A 142 21.17 66.91 -20.42
N SER A 143 20.37 67.49 -19.53
CA SER A 143 19.97 68.89 -19.56
C SER A 143 21.16 69.82 -19.36
N GLU A 144 22.10 69.45 -18.49
CA GLU A 144 23.34 70.26 -18.32
C GLU A 144 24.24 70.20 -19.54
N HIS A 145 24.46 69.02 -20.13
CA HIS A 145 25.19 68.86 -21.36
C HIS A 145 24.56 69.70 -22.51
N ALA A 146 23.22 69.65 -22.68
CA ALA A 146 22.51 70.45 -23.68
C ALA A 146 22.72 71.94 -23.45
N ARG A 147 22.64 72.41 -22.18
CA ARG A 147 22.88 73.82 -21.82
C ARG A 147 24.33 74.27 -22.17
N GLN A 148 25.33 73.46 -21.73
CA GLN A 148 26.74 73.74 -21.99
C GLN A 148 27.06 73.72 -23.50
N SER A 149 26.43 72.79 -24.23
CA SER A 149 26.56 72.73 -25.68
C SER A 149 26.05 74.04 -26.40
N ALA A 150 24.88 74.57 -25.93
CA ALA A 150 24.32 75.80 -26.45
C ALA A 150 25.21 77.01 -26.10
N LEU A 151 25.75 77.11 -24.89
CA LEU A 151 26.66 78.20 -24.49
C LEU A 151 27.98 78.07 -25.21
N PHE A 152 28.53 76.94 -25.51
CA PHE A 152 29.71 76.73 -26.32
C PHE A 152 29.50 77.20 -27.76
N ALA A 153 28.38 76.85 -28.37
CA ALA A 153 28.02 77.30 -29.71
C ALA A 153 27.93 78.84 -29.84
N GLN A 154 27.59 79.53 -28.73
CA GLN A 154 27.52 80.97 -28.63
C GLN A 154 28.88 81.64 -28.23
N GLY A 155 29.90 80.79 -27.96
CA GLY A 155 31.23 81.29 -27.58
C GLY A 155 31.39 81.70 -26.13
N PHE A 156 30.41 81.42 -25.23
CA PHE A 156 30.44 81.85 -23.84
C PHE A 156 31.29 80.94 -22.90
N ILE A 157 31.62 79.74 -23.35
CA ILE A 157 32.42 78.75 -22.56
C ILE A 157 33.50 78.12 -23.46
N GLY A 158 34.59 77.64 -22.82
CA GLY A 158 35.66 76.92 -23.50
C GLY A 158 35.37 75.42 -23.67
N GLN A 159 36.09 74.73 -24.53
CA GLN A 159 35.99 73.30 -24.85
C GLN A 159 36.08 72.41 -23.64
N ALA A 160 36.93 72.72 -22.65
CA ALA A 160 37.11 71.94 -21.44
C ALA A 160 35.80 71.73 -20.63
N ARG A 161 34.95 72.81 -20.58
CA ARG A 161 33.64 72.76 -19.91
C ARG A 161 32.66 71.87 -20.66
N LEU A 162 32.65 71.94 -21.99
CA LEU A 162 31.81 71.05 -22.78
C LEU A 162 32.24 69.57 -22.61
N ASP A 163 33.58 69.34 -22.64
CA ASP A 163 34.11 67.98 -22.46
C ASP A 163 33.87 67.42 -21.05
N GLU A 164 33.82 68.28 -20.01
CA GLU A 164 33.42 67.91 -18.66
C GLU A 164 31.95 67.49 -18.62
N ALA A 165 31.04 68.28 -19.17
CA ALA A 165 29.61 67.94 -19.24
C ALA A 165 29.37 66.71 -20.07
N ARG A 166 30.10 66.49 -21.16
CA ARG A 166 30.02 65.27 -21.99
C ARG A 166 30.46 64.03 -21.20
N ARG A 167 31.55 64.12 -20.40
CA ARG A 167 32.00 63.01 -19.54
C ARG A 167 30.99 62.72 -18.44
N ALA A 168 30.39 63.71 -17.77
CA ALA A 168 29.35 63.54 -16.75
C ALA A 168 28.12 62.85 -17.33
N LEU A 169 27.69 63.25 -18.56
CA LEU A 169 26.57 62.55 -19.21
C LEU A 169 26.91 61.11 -19.52
N ALA A 170 28.08 60.77 -20.04
CA ALA A 170 28.48 59.40 -20.34
C ALA A 170 28.49 58.49 -19.06
N VAL A 171 28.98 59.04 -17.93
CA VAL A 171 28.95 58.33 -16.64
C VAL A 171 27.51 58.10 -16.18
N ALA A 172 26.65 59.11 -16.23
CA ALA A 172 25.26 59.00 -15.82
C ALA A 172 24.48 57.99 -16.69
N GLN A 173 24.73 57.97 -18.00
CA GLN A 173 24.13 57.00 -18.94
C GLN A 173 24.60 55.55 -18.63
N SER A 174 25.88 55.38 -18.31
CA SER A 174 26.40 54.05 -17.91
C SER A 174 25.78 53.58 -16.61
N GLN A 175 25.60 54.46 -15.63
CA GLN A 175 24.91 54.14 -14.36
C GLN A 175 23.44 53.79 -14.59
N LEU A 176 22.75 54.52 -15.46
CA LEU A 176 21.38 54.22 -15.84
C LEU A 176 21.26 52.84 -16.51
N ALA A 177 22.16 52.51 -17.43
CA ALA A 177 22.15 51.18 -18.07
C ALA A 177 22.34 50.04 -17.06
N ALA A 178 23.26 50.19 -16.09
CA ALA A 178 23.47 49.23 -15.03
C ALA A 178 22.23 49.09 -14.13
N ALA A 179 21.61 50.21 -13.71
CA ALA A 179 20.42 50.20 -12.88
C ALA A 179 19.21 49.57 -13.62
N ARG A 180 19.07 49.83 -14.93
CA ARG A 180 18.04 49.17 -15.77
C ARG A 180 18.23 47.67 -15.78
N SER A 181 19.44 47.18 -16.04
CA SER A 181 19.72 45.73 -16.04
C SER A 181 19.38 45.08 -14.71
N THR A 182 19.71 45.73 -13.59
CA THR A 182 19.36 45.25 -12.24
C THR A 182 17.85 45.26 -12.00
N ALA A 183 17.16 46.33 -12.42
CA ALA A 183 15.70 46.41 -12.28
C ALA A 183 14.98 45.39 -13.15
N ASP A 184 15.42 45.16 -14.36
CA ASP A 184 14.86 44.15 -15.27
C ASP A 184 15.03 42.71 -14.71
N ALA A 185 16.20 42.39 -14.14
CA ALA A 185 16.43 41.11 -13.48
C ALA A 185 15.49 40.90 -12.27
N ASN A 186 15.14 41.98 -11.56
CA ASN A 186 14.28 41.96 -10.37
C ASN A 186 12.80 42.25 -10.67
N ARG A 187 12.38 42.26 -11.92
CA ARG A 187 10.95 42.35 -12.28
C ARG A 187 10.17 41.10 -11.89
N ASP A 188 8.85 41.23 -11.90
CA ASP A 188 7.94 40.09 -11.62
C ASP A 188 8.04 38.94 -12.64
N ASP A 189 8.55 39.21 -13.83
CA ASP A 189 8.88 38.26 -14.90
C ASP A 189 10.41 38.12 -15.10
N GLY A 190 11.22 38.67 -14.19
CA GLY A 190 12.67 38.70 -14.28
C GLY A 190 13.36 37.41 -13.85
N ALA A 191 14.63 37.27 -14.24
CA ALA A 191 15.44 36.07 -14.01
C ALA A 191 15.65 35.74 -12.52
N GLU A 192 15.76 36.78 -11.66
CA GLU A 192 15.96 36.59 -10.22
C GLU A 192 14.76 35.92 -9.57
N ARG A 193 13.54 36.38 -9.90
CA ARG A 193 12.33 35.76 -9.41
C ARG A 193 12.20 34.31 -9.90
N GLN A 194 12.46 34.05 -11.16
CA GLN A 194 12.39 32.71 -11.74
C GLN A 194 13.36 31.76 -11.05
N LEU A 195 14.60 32.21 -10.80
CA LEU A 195 15.57 31.42 -10.05
C LEU A 195 15.06 31.05 -8.64
N LEU A 196 14.46 32.00 -7.92
CA LEU A 196 13.90 31.75 -6.58
C LEU A 196 12.71 30.83 -6.62
N GLU A 197 11.84 30.90 -7.63
CA GLU A 197 10.71 29.99 -7.84
C GLU A 197 11.20 28.57 -8.15
N ASP A 198 12.22 28.41 -8.97
CA ASP A 198 12.84 27.11 -9.28
C ASP A 198 13.48 26.48 -8.02
N GLN A 199 14.13 27.30 -7.19
CA GLN A 199 14.66 26.85 -5.90
C GLN A 199 13.54 26.40 -4.96
N LEU A 200 12.41 27.10 -4.91
CA LEU A 200 11.24 26.70 -4.13
C LEU A 200 10.62 25.41 -4.67
N ALA A 201 10.50 25.28 -5.99
CA ALA A 201 9.98 24.06 -6.63
C ALA A 201 10.86 22.85 -6.30
N THR A 202 12.19 23.01 -6.35
CA THR A 202 13.15 21.97 -5.97
C THR A 202 13.00 21.59 -4.50
N ALA A 203 12.88 22.56 -3.59
CA ALA A 203 12.69 22.31 -2.16
C ALA A 203 11.35 21.58 -1.86
N ARG A 204 10.29 21.96 -2.56
CA ARG A 204 8.98 21.28 -2.48
C ARG A 204 9.05 19.84 -2.97
N GLY A 205 9.77 19.60 -4.06
CA GLY A 205 10.03 18.25 -4.56
C GLY A 205 10.77 17.38 -3.54
N ALA A 206 11.82 17.92 -2.92
CA ALA A 206 12.58 17.25 -1.88
C ALA A 206 11.70 16.91 -0.64
N ARG A 207 10.85 17.85 -0.20
CA ARG A 207 9.90 17.61 0.89
C ARG A 207 8.89 16.53 0.53
N ALA A 208 8.33 16.57 -0.68
CA ALA A 208 7.36 15.55 -1.13
C ALA A 208 8.00 14.16 -1.17
N ALA A 209 9.25 14.05 -1.65
CA ALA A 209 9.99 12.79 -1.65
C ALA A 209 10.25 12.26 -0.22
N ALA A 210 10.65 13.14 0.72
CA ALA A 210 10.85 12.76 2.11
C ALA A 210 9.54 12.34 2.79
N ALA A 211 8.43 13.04 2.51
CA ALA A 211 7.10 12.68 3.02
C ALA A 211 6.62 11.31 2.48
N ALA A 212 6.86 11.02 1.21
CA ALA A 212 6.53 9.73 0.61
C ALA A 212 7.33 8.59 1.25
N LYS A 213 8.63 8.79 1.49
CA LYS A 213 9.47 7.81 2.20
C LYS A 213 8.99 7.57 3.64
N LEU A 214 8.63 8.62 4.36
CA LEU A 214 8.07 8.50 5.70
C LEU A 214 6.73 7.78 5.69
N ALA A 215 5.88 8.01 4.69
CA ALA A 215 4.60 7.31 4.56
C ALA A 215 4.79 5.79 4.40
N GLN A 216 5.87 5.35 3.75
CA GLN A 216 6.20 3.92 3.58
C GLN A 216 6.53 3.20 4.90
N THR A 217 6.81 3.93 6.00
CA THR A 217 6.98 3.33 7.32
C THR A 217 5.67 2.85 7.95
N ARG A 218 4.53 3.24 7.39
CA ARG A 218 3.21 2.79 7.79
C ARG A 218 2.68 1.84 6.73
N ILE A 219 2.70 0.55 7.04
CA ILE A 219 2.14 -0.46 6.17
C ILE A 219 0.63 -0.47 6.39
N VAL A 220 -0.13 -0.26 5.33
CA VAL A 220 -1.59 -0.16 5.37
C VAL A 220 -2.26 -1.30 4.62
N ALA A 221 -3.46 -1.68 5.03
CA ALA A 221 -4.29 -2.64 4.31
C ALA A 221 -4.75 -2.04 2.96
N PRO A 222 -4.52 -2.71 1.82
CA PRO A 222 -4.92 -2.19 0.50
C PRO A 222 -6.43 -2.25 0.26
N ALA A 223 -7.13 -3.14 0.98
CA ALA A 223 -8.58 -3.32 0.90
C ALA A 223 -9.13 -3.78 2.25
N ALA A 224 -10.45 -3.72 2.43
CA ALA A 224 -11.12 -4.28 3.60
C ALA A 224 -11.08 -5.81 3.54
N GLY A 225 -10.92 -6.45 4.70
CA GLY A 225 -10.83 -7.90 4.80
C GLY A 225 -10.53 -8.38 6.21
N VAL A 226 -10.23 -9.67 6.33
CA VAL A 226 -9.86 -10.34 7.57
C VAL A 226 -8.42 -10.82 7.49
N VAL A 227 -7.64 -10.57 8.55
CA VAL A 227 -6.26 -11.07 8.67
C VAL A 227 -6.29 -12.59 8.78
N LEU A 228 -5.63 -13.28 7.84
CA LEU A 228 -5.53 -14.74 7.83
C LEU A 228 -4.31 -15.23 8.60
N ASP A 229 -3.20 -14.52 8.44
CA ASP A 229 -1.90 -14.92 9.01
C ASP A 229 -1.02 -13.69 9.17
N ARG A 230 -0.42 -13.55 10.34
CA ARG A 230 0.53 -12.50 10.73
C ARG A 230 1.91 -13.12 10.90
N THR A 231 2.76 -12.92 9.92
CA THR A 231 4.13 -13.46 9.93
C THR A 231 5.12 -12.54 10.66
N ALA A 232 4.78 -11.25 10.80
CA ALA A 232 5.67 -10.25 11.36
C ALA A 232 5.43 -10.01 12.85
N GLU A 233 6.51 -9.85 13.61
CA GLU A 233 6.50 -9.53 15.04
C GLU A 233 7.22 -8.21 15.34
N PRO A 234 6.85 -7.52 16.44
CA PRO A 234 7.60 -6.36 16.90
C PRO A 234 9.08 -6.74 17.17
N GLY A 235 10.00 -5.94 16.64
CA GLY A 235 11.43 -6.19 16.70
C GLY A 235 12.03 -6.83 15.43
N ASP A 236 11.22 -7.44 14.59
CA ASP A 236 11.66 -7.99 13.30
C ASP A 236 12.11 -6.91 12.31
N ILE A 237 12.88 -7.34 11.30
CA ILE A 237 13.28 -6.48 10.19
C ILE A 237 12.39 -6.80 8.99
N ALA A 238 11.54 -5.85 8.63
CA ALA A 238 10.79 -5.90 7.38
C ALA A 238 11.73 -5.61 6.19
N GLN A 239 11.52 -6.32 5.08
CA GLN A 239 12.30 -6.16 3.84
C GLN A 239 11.37 -6.16 2.63
N PRO A 240 11.70 -5.42 1.56
CA PRO A 240 10.95 -5.47 0.32
C PRO A 240 10.87 -6.90 -0.24
N GLY A 241 9.65 -7.30 -0.66
CA GLY A 241 9.40 -8.65 -1.20
C GLY A 241 9.17 -9.73 -0.15
N ARG A 242 9.25 -9.42 1.16
CA ARG A 242 8.87 -10.34 2.22
C ARG A 242 7.44 -10.05 2.68
N THR A 243 6.60 -11.06 2.70
CA THR A 243 5.23 -10.95 3.22
C THR A 243 5.27 -10.74 4.73
N VAL A 244 4.56 -9.74 5.19
CA VAL A 244 4.40 -9.36 6.59
C VAL A 244 3.09 -9.91 7.14
N MET A 245 2.07 -9.98 6.28
CA MET A 245 0.71 -10.36 6.64
C MET A 245 -0.07 -10.79 5.40
N THR A 246 -1.04 -11.70 5.57
CA THR A 246 -1.97 -12.13 4.52
C THR A 246 -3.40 -11.75 4.89
N LEU A 247 -4.12 -11.12 3.98
CA LEU A 247 -5.54 -10.78 4.13
C LEU A 247 -6.42 -11.67 3.24
N ALA A 248 -7.58 -12.08 3.78
CA ALA A 248 -8.73 -12.50 2.98
C ALA A 248 -9.57 -11.28 2.68
N LEU A 249 -9.83 -11.00 1.42
CA LEU A 249 -10.69 -9.88 1.04
C LEU A 249 -12.15 -10.19 1.35
N ASP A 250 -12.90 -9.20 1.82
CA ASP A 250 -14.35 -9.27 1.88
C ASP A 250 -14.86 -9.30 0.43
N GLY A 251 -15.61 -10.38 0.06
CA GLY A 251 -16.17 -10.58 -1.28
C GLY A 251 -17.42 -9.75 -1.53
#